data_09b53bae78e659e61b373e31c4a72ede
#
_entry.id   09b53bae78e659e61b373e31c4a72ede
#
_cell.length_a   1.000
_cell.length_b   1.000
_cell.length_c   1.000
_cell.angle_alpha   90.00
_cell.angle_beta   90.00
_cell.angle_gamma   90.00
#
_symmetry.space_group_name_H-M   'P 1'
#
loop_
_entity.id
_entity.type
_entity.pdbx_description
1 polymer ?
#
loop_
_entity_poly.entity_id
_entity_poly.type
_entity_poly.pdbx_seq_one_letter_code
_entity_poly.pdbx_strand_id
1 'polypeptide(L)'
;MEIKKIFSERFRSARLMKGFSLQDLANAIDNQVSRQALHRYEKGEVIPDTEKINLLSKALNVNPDYFFRSTKVELDEVEFRKLSKMPQKEASIIKEITKEKLSRYLELEEILGLSNEFEDYLKDFEIITEYKQVNEAAELLREKWGLGYGPIFNIVELLEDKNIKVVDLRVNEDFDGLQTRVNGTIPVVVFNANKINKPDRIRFTLLHELAHLLLKFGDITERQKETLCHQFAGAMLLPEKTLRAELGDHRNKLSINELGN
;
A
#
# COMPACT_ATOMS: atom_id res chain seq x y z
N MET A 1 -19.93 21.82 15.01
CA MET A 1 -19.46 21.89 13.60
C MET A 1 -18.57 20.69 13.25
N GLU A 2 -17.66 20.31 14.09
CA GLU A 2 -16.67 19.24 13.88
C GLU A 2 -17.30 17.84 13.67
N ILE A 3 -18.26 17.43 14.52
CA ILE A 3 -18.88 16.10 14.43
C ILE A 3 -19.63 15.86 13.13
N LYS A 4 -20.24 16.91 12.54
CA LYS A 4 -20.88 16.80 11.23
C LYS A 4 -19.89 16.55 10.10
N LYS A 5 -18.71 17.17 10.19
CA LYS A 5 -17.63 16.99 9.24
C LYS A 5 -17.07 15.55 9.34
N ILE A 6 -16.76 15.10 10.57
CA ILE A 6 -16.29 13.73 10.81
C ILE A 6 -17.29 12.72 10.24
N PHE A 7 -18.58 12.86 10.60
CA PHE A 7 -19.62 11.98 10.11
C PHE A 7 -19.68 11.96 8.57
N SER A 8 -19.69 13.12 7.93
CA SER A 8 -19.81 13.21 6.46
C SER A 8 -18.64 12.56 5.73
N GLU A 9 -17.41 12.78 6.21
CA GLU A 9 -16.20 12.18 5.65
C GLU A 9 -16.21 10.65 5.84
N ARG A 10 -16.53 10.17 7.04
CA ARG A 10 -16.59 8.74 7.35
C ARG A 10 -17.71 8.02 6.63
N PHE A 11 -18.88 8.64 6.51
CA PHE A 11 -19.98 8.09 5.74
C PHE A 11 -19.64 7.94 4.26
N ARG A 12 -19.01 8.95 3.67
CA ARG A 12 -18.51 8.88 2.30
C ARG A 12 -17.47 7.78 2.13
N SER A 13 -16.49 7.68 3.03
CA SER A 13 -15.46 6.65 3.02
C SER A 13 -16.08 5.24 3.08
N ALA A 14 -17.03 5.00 4.00
CA ALA A 14 -17.71 3.70 4.10
C ALA A 14 -18.43 3.32 2.80
N ARG A 15 -19.14 4.27 2.18
CA ARG A 15 -19.81 4.04 0.90
C ARG A 15 -18.83 3.73 -0.23
N LEU A 16 -17.72 4.47 -0.31
CA LEU A 16 -16.69 4.25 -1.32
C LEU A 16 -15.99 2.91 -1.14
N MET A 17 -15.68 2.49 0.09
CA MET A 17 -15.11 1.16 0.37
C MET A 17 -16.01 0.02 -0.12
N LYS A 18 -17.34 0.22 -0.11
CA LYS A 18 -18.32 -0.73 -0.69
C LYS A 18 -18.45 -0.62 -2.21
N GLY A 19 -17.81 0.36 -2.82
CA GLY A 19 -17.98 0.66 -4.24
C GLY A 19 -19.40 1.13 -4.62
N PHE A 20 -20.17 1.64 -3.66
CA PHE A 20 -21.55 2.08 -3.91
C PHE A 20 -21.58 3.53 -4.41
N SER A 21 -22.41 3.78 -5.45
CA SER A 21 -22.94 5.11 -5.70
C SER A 21 -23.98 5.47 -4.63
N LEU A 22 -24.38 6.74 -4.54
CA LEU A 22 -25.49 7.13 -3.66
C LEU A 22 -26.80 6.42 -4.03
N GLN A 23 -27.01 6.10 -5.30
CA GLN A 23 -28.18 5.37 -5.76
C GLN A 23 -28.10 3.89 -5.37
N ASP A 24 -26.91 3.26 -5.51
CA ASP A 24 -26.70 1.87 -5.08
C ASP A 24 -26.99 1.73 -3.58
N LEU A 25 -26.51 2.69 -2.76
CA LEU A 25 -26.77 2.68 -1.33
C LEU A 25 -28.26 2.87 -1.01
N ALA A 26 -28.95 3.81 -1.70
CA ALA A 26 -30.39 3.98 -1.52
C ALA A 26 -31.15 2.68 -1.85
N ASN A 27 -30.80 2.01 -2.94
CA ASN A 27 -31.39 0.73 -3.33
C ASN A 27 -31.09 -0.37 -2.31
N ALA A 28 -29.85 -0.44 -1.78
CA ALA A 28 -29.44 -1.44 -0.80
C ALA A 28 -30.17 -1.33 0.55
N ILE A 29 -30.80 -0.20 0.83
CA ILE A 29 -31.62 0.03 2.02
C ILE A 29 -33.12 0.18 1.67
N ASP A 30 -33.54 -0.40 0.56
CA ASP A 30 -34.94 -0.39 0.09
C ASP A 30 -35.56 1.03 0.00
N ASN A 31 -34.73 2.03 -0.34
CA ASN A 31 -35.08 3.44 -0.43
C ASN A 31 -35.68 4.05 0.87
N GLN A 32 -35.43 3.43 2.05
CA GLN A 32 -35.80 3.99 3.35
C GLN A 32 -35.13 5.34 3.62
N VAL A 33 -34.01 5.63 2.97
CA VAL A 33 -33.41 6.97 2.88
C VAL A 33 -33.21 7.31 1.41
N SER A 34 -33.73 8.45 0.98
CA SER A 34 -33.63 8.88 -0.42
C SER A 34 -32.18 9.23 -0.79
N ARG A 35 -31.84 9.08 -2.09
CA ARG A 35 -30.54 9.52 -2.62
C ARG A 35 -30.20 10.98 -2.26
N GLN A 36 -31.21 11.85 -2.27
CA GLN A 36 -31.04 13.27 -1.91
C GLN A 36 -30.67 13.43 -0.44
N ALA A 37 -31.29 12.67 0.47
CA ALA A 37 -30.96 12.69 1.89
C ALA A 37 -29.55 12.14 2.14
N LEU A 38 -29.17 11.05 1.48
CA LEU A 38 -27.80 10.51 1.55
C LEU A 38 -26.77 11.54 1.06
N HIS A 39 -27.06 12.29 0.00
CA HIS A 39 -26.20 13.36 -0.46
C HIS A 39 -26.02 14.47 0.59
N ARG A 40 -27.10 14.87 1.26
CA ARG A 40 -27.03 15.86 2.35
C ARG A 40 -26.22 15.36 3.54
N TYR A 41 -26.26 14.06 3.84
CA TYR A 41 -25.40 13.43 4.84
C TYR A 41 -23.91 13.52 4.45
N GLU A 42 -23.55 13.25 3.19
CA GLU A 42 -22.18 13.40 2.71
C GLU A 42 -21.69 14.85 2.68
N LYS A 43 -22.59 15.82 2.54
CA LYS A 43 -22.26 17.25 2.63
C LYS A 43 -22.13 17.76 4.07
N GLY A 44 -22.45 16.94 5.07
CA GLY A 44 -22.43 17.35 6.47
C GLY A 44 -23.52 18.36 6.83
N GLU A 45 -24.54 18.48 5.98
CA GLU A 45 -25.68 19.39 6.24
C GLU A 45 -26.52 18.88 7.41
N VAL A 46 -26.70 17.55 7.46
CA VAL A 46 -27.53 16.87 8.47
C VAL A 46 -26.83 15.60 8.92
N ILE A 47 -26.92 15.27 10.21
CA ILE A 47 -26.59 13.95 10.76
C ILE A 47 -27.92 13.17 10.85
N PRO A 48 -27.99 11.92 10.36
CA PRO A 48 -29.15 11.07 10.53
C PRO A 48 -29.40 10.73 12.00
N ASP A 49 -30.66 10.36 12.31
CA ASP A 49 -31.00 9.79 13.61
C ASP A 49 -30.41 8.40 13.81
N THR A 50 -30.48 7.89 15.05
CA THR A 50 -29.88 6.61 15.44
C THR A 50 -30.42 5.44 14.62
N GLU A 51 -31.68 5.45 14.25
CA GLU A 51 -32.32 4.39 13.45
C GLU A 51 -31.69 4.33 12.05
N LYS A 52 -31.54 5.48 11.40
CA LYS A 52 -30.89 5.58 10.09
C LYS A 52 -29.38 5.29 10.16
N ILE A 53 -28.68 5.70 11.23
CA ILE A 53 -27.28 5.32 11.45
C ILE A 53 -27.14 3.81 11.51
N ASN A 54 -27.99 3.11 12.25
CA ASN A 54 -27.98 1.65 12.33
C ASN A 54 -28.32 0.98 10.99
N LEU A 55 -29.26 1.54 10.23
CA LEU A 55 -29.58 1.06 8.89
C LEU A 55 -28.38 1.18 7.94
N LEU A 56 -27.76 2.35 7.92
CA LEU A 56 -26.59 2.64 7.06
C LEU A 56 -25.38 1.80 7.48
N SER A 57 -25.15 1.61 8.78
CA SER A 57 -24.03 0.80 9.28
C SER A 57 -24.15 -0.66 8.82
N LYS A 58 -25.35 -1.24 8.85
CA LYS A 58 -25.61 -2.59 8.35
C LYS A 58 -25.38 -2.69 6.84
N ALA A 59 -25.92 -1.77 6.05
CA ALA A 59 -25.78 -1.76 4.60
C ALA A 59 -24.30 -1.60 4.16
N LEU A 60 -23.54 -0.78 4.89
CA LEU A 60 -22.13 -0.51 4.61
C LEU A 60 -21.16 -1.49 5.29
N ASN A 61 -21.69 -2.38 6.16
CA ASN A 61 -20.92 -3.34 6.93
C ASN A 61 -19.82 -2.69 7.79
N VAL A 62 -20.19 -1.66 8.53
CA VAL A 62 -19.36 -0.97 9.52
C VAL A 62 -20.12 -0.89 10.85
N ASN A 63 -19.41 -0.71 11.96
CA ASN A 63 -20.06 -0.43 13.24
C ASN A 63 -20.61 1.01 13.27
N PRO A 64 -21.70 1.30 13.99
CA PRO A 64 -22.24 2.67 14.08
C PRO A 64 -21.23 3.72 14.58
N ASP A 65 -20.35 3.35 15.50
CA ASP A 65 -19.29 4.23 16.03
C ASP A 65 -18.24 4.61 14.97
N TYR A 66 -18.09 3.81 13.92
CA TYR A 66 -17.21 4.11 12.78
C TYR A 66 -17.47 5.52 12.22
N PHE A 67 -18.71 5.95 12.13
CA PHE A 67 -19.08 7.23 11.55
C PHE A 67 -18.63 8.44 12.38
N PHE A 68 -18.22 8.23 13.62
CA PHE A 68 -17.85 9.29 14.56
C PHE A 68 -16.36 9.27 14.95
N ARG A 69 -15.58 8.31 14.41
CA ARG A 69 -14.13 8.23 14.65
C ARG A 69 -13.40 9.21 13.74
N SER A 70 -12.59 10.08 14.33
CA SER A 70 -11.70 10.95 13.56
C SER A 70 -10.63 10.11 12.87
N THR A 71 -10.23 10.51 11.66
CA THR A 71 -9.13 9.89 10.92
C THR A 71 -8.06 10.95 10.70
N LYS A 72 -6.84 10.67 11.17
CA LYS A 72 -5.67 11.55 11.00
C LYS A 72 -4.80 11.15 9.80
N VAL A 73 -5.26 10.19 8.99
CA VAL A 73 -4.50 9.61 7.89
C VAL A 73 -4.83 10.31 6.59
N GLU A 74 -3.83 10.92 5.98
CA GLU A 74 -3.87 11.42 4.62
C GLU A 74 -2.89 10.62 3.76
N LEU A 75 -3.34 10.12 2.61
CA LEU A 75 -2.50 9.39 1.66
C LEU A 75 -2.04 10.34 0.56
N ASP A 76 -0.76 10.28 0.23
CA ASP A 76 -0.20 11.10 -0.84
C ASP A 76 -0.81 10.68 -2.20
N GLU A 77 -1.36 11.67 -2.93
CA GLU A 77 -2.08 11.40 -4.18
C GLU A 77 -1.14 11.04 -5.34
N VAL A 78 0.10 11.48 -5.28
CA VAL A 78 1.07 11.35 -6.39
C VAL A 78 1.38 9.88 -6.71
N GLU A 79 1.34 9.00 -5.72
CA GLU A 79 1.77 7.61 -5.85
C GLU A 79 0.64 6.65 -6.23
N PHE A 80 -0.61 7.11 -6.13
CA PHE A 80 -1.77 6.40 -6.69
C PHE A 80 -1.87 6.49 -8.22
N ARG A 81 -0.85 7.05 -8.91
CA ARG A 81 -0.82 7.13 -10.40
C ARG A 81 -0.86 5.76 -11.06
N LYS A 82 -0.34 4.70 -10.43
CA LYS A 82 -0.51 3.34 -10.96
C LYS A 82 -1.99 2.96 -11.06
N LEU A 83 -2.82 3.45 -10.14
CA LEU A 83 -4.27 3.30 -10.19
C LEU A 83 -4.94 4.22 -11.23
N SER A 84 -4.24 5.18 -11.83
CA SER A 84 -4.82 6.06 -12.87
C SER A 84 -5.21 5.31 -14.14
N LYS A 85 -4.67 4.12 -14.35
CA LYS A 85 -5.03 3.22 -15.44
C LYS A 85 -6.28 2.39 -15.14
N MET A 86 -6.73 2.39 -13.88
CA MET A 86 -7.94 1.70 -13.43
C MET A 86 -9.17 2.60 -13.54
N PRO A 87 -10.38 2.02 -13.61
CA PRO A 87 -11.61 2.77 -13.41
C PRO A 87 -11.58 3.55 -12.09
N GLN A 88 -11.99 4.81 -12.11
CA GLN A 88 -11.96 5.70 -10.94
C GLN A 88 -12.67 5.12 -9.71
N LYS A 89 -13.72 4.33 -9.94
CA LYS A 89 -14.46 3.63 -8.88
C LYS A 89 -13.56 2.64 -8.15
N GLU A 90 -12.81 1.81 -8.88
CA GLU A 90 -11.91 0.79 -8.33
C GLU A 90 -10.75 1.44 -7.56
N ALA A 91 -10.12 2.46 -8.15
CA ALA A 91 -9.07 3.23 -7.49
C ALA A 91 -9.55 3.84 -6.16
N SER A 92 -10.80 4.34 -6.12
CA SER A 92 -11.40 4.90 -4.90
C SER A 92 -11.62 3.83 -3.83
N ILE A 93 -12.04 2.63 -4.19
CA ILE A 93 -12.21 1.50 -3.27
C ILE A 93 -10.87 1.17 -2.61
N ILE A 94 -9.82 0.96 -3.41
CA ILE A 94 -8.47 0.64 -2.93
C ILE A 94 -7.97 1.73 -1.97
N LYS A 95 -8.08 3.00 -2.38
CA LYS A 95 -7.65 4.16 -1.57
C LYS A 95 -8.35 4.18 -0.20
N GLU A 96 -9.66 4.05 -0.17
CA GLU A 96 -10.42 4.15 1.08
C GLU A 96 -10.19 2.94 2.00
N ILE A 97 -10.07 1.72 1.47
CA ILE A 97 -9.75 0.53 2.28
C ILE A 97 -8.32 0.65 2.86
N THR A 98 -7.35 1.10 2.05
CA THR A 98 -5.97 1.34 2.49
C THR A 98 -5.94 2.37 3.62
N LYS A 99 -6.63 3.50 3.44
CA LYS A 99 -6.74 4.56 4.44
C LYS A 99 -7.34 4.06 5.76
N GLU A 100 -8.39 3.26 5.69
CA GLU A 100 -9.04 2.70 6.89
C GLU A 100 -8.10 1.73 7.64
N LYS A 101 -7.43 0.82 6.93
CA LYS A 101 -6.47 -0.10 7.55
C LYS A 101 -5.32 0.65 8.21
N LEU A 102 -4.74 1.63 7.52
CA LEU A 102 -3.64 2.45 8.05
C LEU A 102 -4.08 3.30 9.25
N SER A 103 -5.30 3.83 9.24
CA SER A 103 -5.83 4.58 10.37
C SER A 103 -5.87 3.74 11.64
N ARG A 104 -6.30 2.47 11.53
CA ARG A 104 -6.34 1.55 12.66
C ARG A 104 -4.94 1.10 13.08
N TYR A 105 -4.07 0.86 12.11
CA TYR A 105 -2.69 0.47 12.36
C TYR A 105 -1.94 1.55 13.16
N LEU A 106 -1.99 2.80 12.69
CA LEU A 106 -1.31 3.92 13.35
C LEU A 106 -1.94 4.28 14.69
N GLU A 107 -3.27 4.14 14.84
CA GLU A 107 -3.94 4.31 16.14
C GLU A 107 -3.44 3.27 17.17
N LEU A 108 -3.23 2.03 16.74
CA LEU A 108 -2.68 0.97 17.60
C LEU A 108 -1.24 1.27 18.00
N GLU A 109 -0.40 1.73 17.08
CA GLU A 109 0.98 2.11 17.38
C GLU A 109 1.03 3.30 18.34
N GLU A 110 0.17 4.30 18.17
CA GLU A 110 0.04 5.44 19.10
C GLU A 110 -0.32 4.96 20.51
N ILE A 111 -1.27 4.04 20.65
CA ILE A 111 -1.66 3.44 21.93
C ILE A 111 -0.51 2.66 22.57
N LEU A 112 0.28 1.95 21.76
CA LEU A 112 1.42 1.15 22.23
C LEU A 112 2.69 1.98 22.44
N GLY A 113 2.69 3.27 22.10
CA GLY A 113 3.85 4.15 22.21
C GLY A 113 5.00 3.79 21.27
N LEU A 114 4.69 3.18 20.11
CA LEU A 114 5.69 2.81 19.12
C LEU A 114 6.11 4.01 18.27
N SER A 115 7.40 4.08 17.91
CA SER A 115 7.92 5.10 16.99
C SER A 115 7.53 4.79 15.55
N ASN A 116 7.25 5.85 14.78
CA ASN A 116 6.99 5.77 13.33
C ASN A 116 8.10 6.46 12.51
N GLU A 117 9.27 6.66 13.11
CA GLU A 117 10.39 7.30 12.41
C GLU A 117 11.00 6.32 11.41
N PHE A 118 10.87 6.66 10.14
CA PHE A 118 11.52 5.95 9.03
C PHE A 118 12.85 6.59 8.68
N GLU A 119 13.91 5.79 8.63
CA GLU A 119 15.23 6.22 8.20
C GLU A 119 15.48 5.80 6.73
N ASP A 120 15.56 6.80 5.85
CA ASP A 120 15.83 6.58 4.43
C ASP A 120 17.35 6.58 4.18
N TYR A 121 17.94 5.41 4.13
CA TYR A 121 19.38 5.22 3.86
C TYR A 121 19.76 5.48 2.40
N LEU A 122 18.79 5.59 1.49
CA LEU A 122 19.03 5.90 0.08
C LEU A 122 18.68 7.36 -0.28
N LYS A 123 18.31 8.20 0.70
CA LYS A 123 17.93 9.60 0.46
C LYS A 123 18.99 10.41 -0.28
N ASP A 124 20.27 10.14 -0.01
CA ASP A 124 21.43 10.82 -0.61
C ASP A 124 22.13 9.97 -1.68
N PHE A 125 21.53 8.83 -2.06
CA PHE A 125 22.02 8.01 -3.16
C PHE A 125 21.83 8.72 -4.49
N GLU A 126 22.74 8.45 -5.44
CA GLU A 126 22.72 9.06 -6.76
C GLU A 126 21.44 8.77 -7.55
N ILE A 127 21.19 9.60 -8.58
CA ILE A 127 20.06 9.41 -9.48
C ILE A 127 20.32 8.18 -10.34
N ILE A 128 19.34 7.27 -10.37
CA ILE A 128 19.44 5.98 -11.05
C ILE A 128 19.00 6.09 -12.50
N THR A 129 19.84 5.62 -13.40
CA THR A 129 19.59 5.54 -14.84
C THR A 129 19.95 4.17 -15.43
N GLU A 130 20.73 3.36 -14.72
CA GLU A 130 21.26 2.07 -15.20
C GLU A 130 21.29 0.97 -14.14
N TYR A 131 21.45 -0.27 -14.58
CA TYR A 131 21.43 -1.47 -13.73
C TYR A 131 22.49 -1.49 -12.63
N LYS A 132 23.70 -0.99 -12.92
CA LYS A 132 24.82 -1.00 -11.98
C LYS A 132 24.46 -0.22 -10.71
N GLN A 133 23.92 0.98 -10.86
CA GLN A 133 23.49 1.84 -9.77
C GLN A 133 22.38 1.18 -8.91
N VAL A 134 21.49 0.42 -9.54
CA VAL A 134 20.43 -0.32 -8.84
C VAL A 134 21.03 -1.41 -7.94
N ASN A 135 22.03 -2.17 -8.43
CA ASN A 135 22.68 -3.21 -7.66
C ASN A 135 23.46 -2.59 -6.48
N GLU A 136 24.16 -1.47 -6.71
CA GLU A 136 24.86 -0.72 -5.68
C GLU A 136 23.91 -0.18 -4.60
N ALA A 137 22.74 0.34 -4.99
CA ALA A 137 21.70 0.79 -4.07
C ALA A 137 21.16 -0.38 -3.22
N ALA A 138 20.91 -1.54 -3.84
CA ALA A 138 20.45 -2.73 -3.14
C ALA A 138 21.51 -3.27 -2.16
N GLU A 139 22.78 -3.32 -2.55
CA GLU A 139 23.88 -3.71 -1.67
C GLU A 139 24.03 -2.76 -0.48
N LEU A 140 23.99 -1.44 -0.72
CA LEU A 140 24.04 -0.43 0.33
C LEU A 140 22.87 -0.60 1.31
N LEU A 141 21.65 -0.80 0.81
CA LEU A 141 20.48 -0.97 1.67
C LEU A 141 20.59 -2.24 2.51
N ARG A 142 21.04 -3.35 1.92
CA ARG A 142 21.28 -4.60 2.65
C ARG A 142 22.33 -4.44 3.74
N GLU A 143 23.41 -3.71 3.47
CA GLU A 143 24.44 -3.39 4.45
C GLU A 143 23.87 -2.55 5.61
N LYS A 144 23.17 -1.46 5.31
CA LYS A 144 22.56 -0.56 6.32
C LYS A 144 21.51 -1.26 7.15
N TRP A 145 20.79 -2.21 6.59
CA TRP A 145 19.79 -3.01 7.30
C TRP A 145 20.38 -4.23 8.02
N GLY A 146 21.68 -4.49 7.86
CA GLY A 146 22.37 -5.61 8.50
C GLY A 146 21.97 -6.99 7.99
N LEU A 147 21.52 -7.10 6.73
CA LEU A 147 20.98 -8.34 6.16
C LEU A 147 22.08 -9.33 5.71
N GLY A 148 23.31 -8.87 5.55
CA GLY A 148 24.36 -9.69 4.96
C GLY A 148 24.03 -10.17 3.54
N TYR A 149 24.49 -11.36 3.18
CA TYR A 149 24.28 -11.96 1.86
C TYR A 149 23.28 -13.12 1.86
N GLY A 150 22.73 -13.47 3.01
CA GLY A 150 21.75 -14.55 3.15
C GLY A 150 20.36 -14.21 2.63
N PRO A 151 19.47 -15.21 2.57
CA PRO A 151 18.09 -15.00 2.13
C PRO A 151 17.29 -14.16 3.14
N ILE A 152 16.35 -13.38 2.63
CA ILE A 152 15.35 -12.66 3.45
C ILE A 152 14.16 -13.59 3.67
N PHE A 153 14.01 -14.11 4.89
CA PHE A 153 12.96 -15.08 5.20
C PHE A 153 11.57 -14.45 5.31
N ASN A 154 11.46 -13.34 6.05
CA ASN A 154 10.21 -12.62 6.26
C ASN A 154 10.34 -11.16 5.85
N ILE A 155 9.88 -10.86 4.64
CA ILE A 155 9.97 -9.50 4.10
C ILE A 155 9.00 -8.53 4.79
N VAL A 156 7.82 -9.02 5.21
CA VAL A 156 6.83 -8.18 5.90
C VAL A 156 7.38 -7.70 7.23
N GLU A 157 7.87 -8.61 8.07
CA GLU A 157 8.50 -8.29 9.34
C GLU A 157 9.71 -7.37 9.16
N LEU A 158 10.57 -7.64 8.17
CA LEU A 158 11.71 -6.79 7.86
C LEU A 158 11.28 -5.35 7.54
N LEU A 159 10.27 -5.17 6.70
CA LEU A 159 9.81 -3.82 6.34
C LEU A 159 9.18 -3.10 7.54
N GLU A 160 8.38 -3.80 8.33
CA GLU A 160 7.75 -3.26 9.54
C GLU A 160 8.80 -2.89 10.61
N ASP A 161 9.84 -3.69 10.80
CA ASP A 161 11.00 -3.38 11.66
C ASP A 161 11.76 -2.12 11.21
N LYS A 162 11.68 -1.79 9.93
CA LYS A 162 12.24 -0.54 9.35
C LYS A 162 11.22 0.60 9.28
N ASN A 163 10.10 0.50 9.99
CA ASN A 163 9.02 1.48 10.00
C ASN A 163 8.37 1.75 8.61
N ILE A 164 8.43 0.77 7.73
CA ILE A 164 7.70 0.77 6.46
C ILE A 164 6.43 -0.06 6.68
N LYS A 165 5.27 0.57 6.58
CA LYS A 165 4.00 -0.12 6.84
C LYS A 165 3.64 -1.04 5.68
N VAL A 166 3.25 -2.27 5.99
CA VAL A 166 2.80 -3.24 4.99
C VAL A 166 1.30 -3.47 5.14
N VAL A 167 0.57 -3.27 4.06
CA VAL A 167 -0.90 -3.44 4.05
C VAL A 167 -1.29 -4.52 3.05
N ASP A 168 -1.84 -5.62 3.54
CA ASP A 168 -2.49 -6.61 2.70
C ASP A 168 -3.92 -6.16 2.37
N LEU A 169 -4.28 -6.10 1.10
CA LEU A 169 -5.66 -5.94 0.68
C LEU A 169 -6.21 -7.25 0.13
N ARG A 170 -7.49 -7.51 0.38
CA ARG A 170 -8.22 -8.64 -0.20
C ARG A 170 -9.38 -8.11 -1.00
N VAL A 171 -9.06 -7.63 -2.19
CA VAL A 171 -9.99 -6.96 -3.09
C VAL A 171 -10.01 -7.66 -4.45
N ASN A 172 -11.08 -7.44 -5.23
CA ASN A 172 -11.24 -8.07 -6.54
C ASN A 172 -10.63 -7.23 -7.67
N GLU A 173 -10.20 -6.02 -7.37
CA GLU A 173 -9.58 -5.08 -8.28
C GLU A 173 -8.23 -5.60 -8.79
N ASP A 174 -7.93 -5.36 -10.06
CA ASP A 174 -6.76 -5.92 -10.74
C ASP A 174 -5.49 -5.07 -10.52
N PHE A 175 -4.83 -5.25 -9.37
CA PHE A 175 -3.50 -4.72 -9.12
C PHE A 175 -2.66 -5.71 -8.32
N ASP A 176 -1.33 -5.64 -8.43
CA ASP A 176 -0.39 -6.49 -7.68
C ASP A 176 0.03 -5.82 -6.38
N GLY A 177 0.58 -4.62 -6.50
CA GLY A 177 1.04 -3.79 -5.39
C GLY A 177 0.99 -2.32 -5.75
N LEU A 178 1.13 -1.50 -4.74
CA LEU A 178 1.35 -0.07 -4.84
C LEU A 178 2.12 0.43 -3.61
N GLN A 179 2.72 1.59 -3.74
CA GLN A 179 3.34 2.28 -2.62
C GLN A 179 2.69 3.65 -2.42
N THR A 180 2.82 4.17 -1.23
CA THR A 180 2.38 5.53 -0.88
C THR A 180 3.10 6.02 0.38
N ARG A 181 2.87 7.27 0.76
CA ARG A 181 3.24 7.78 2.07
C ARG A 181 1.99 8.24 2.81
N VAL A 182 2.00 8.05 4.11
CA VAL A 182 0.97 8.61 5.00
C VAL A 182 1.53 9.89 5.61
N ASN A 183 0.73 10.96 5.55
CA ASN A 183 1.07 12.28 6.09
C ASN A 183 2.42 12.80 5.57
N GLY A 184 2.81 12.41 4.36
CA GLY A 184 4.05 12.80 3.68
C GLY A 184 5.33 12.14 4.20
N THR A 185 5.28 11.39 5.30
CA THR A 185 6.48 10.91 6.01
C THR A 185 6.55 9.40 6.15
N ILE A 186 5.46 8.74 6.48
CA ILE A 186 5.44 7.30 6.79
C ILE A 186 5.31 6.49 5.50
N PRO A 187 6.34 5.73 5.09
CA PRO A 187 6.27 4.91 3.89
C PRO A 187 5.34 3.70 4.07
N VAL A 188 4.61 3.39 3.03
CA VAL A 188 3.64 2.29 3.01
C VAL A 188 3.77 1.50 1.72
N VAL A 189 3.78 0.20 1.84
CA VAL A 189 3.68 -0.74 0.72
C VAL A 189 2.39 -1.53 0.86
N VAL A 190 1.63 -1.60 -0.21
CA VAL A 190 0.33 -2.30 -0.26
C VAL A 190 0.40 -3.42 -1.28
N PHE A 191 -0.16 -4.58 -0.99
CA PHE A 191 -0.30 -5.66 -1.97
C PHE A 191 -1.69 -6.28 -1.94
N ASN A 192 -2.11 -6.84 -3.07
CA ASN A 192 -3.40 -7.52 -3.19
C ASN A 192 -3.26 -9.01 -2.88
N ALA A 193 -3.60 -9.42 -1.66
CA ALA A 193 -3.49 -10.79 -1.19
C ALA A 193 -4.47 -11.78 -1.88
N ASN A 194 -5.51 -11.30 -2.57
CA ASN A 194 -6.34 -12.16 -3.41
C ASN A 194 -5.63 -12.55 -4.72
N LYS A 195 -4.79 -11.66 -5.24
CA LYS A 195 -4.06 -11.88 -6.49
C LYS A 195 -2.69 -12.50 -6.25
N ILE A 196 -2.00 -12.07 -5.20
CA ILE A 196 -0.65 -12.49 -4.84
C ILE A 196 -0.70 -13.27 -3.54
N ASN A 197 -0.66 -14.61 -3.63
CA ASN A 197 -0.75 -15.50 -2.49
C ASN A 197 0.46 -16.44 -2.31
N LYS A 198 1.42 -16.41 -3.27
CA LYS A 198 2.65 -17.19 -3.16
C LYS A 198 3.72 -16.37 -2.44
N PRO A 199 4.42 -16.94 -1.43
CA PRO A 199 5.42 -16.22 -0.64
C PRO A 199 6.49 -15.53 -1.49
N ASP A 200 7.00 -16.18 -2.52
CA ASP A 200 8.05 -15.63 -3.38
C ASP A 200 7.55 -14.40 -4.16
N ARG A 201 6.30 -14.46 -4.63
CA ARG A 201 5.69 -13.35 -5.34
C ARG A 201 5.39 -12.17 -4.40
N ILE A 202 4.98 -12.45 -3.17
CA ILE A 202 4.81 -11.41 -2.14
C ILE A 202 6.14 -10.71 -1.88
N ARG A 203 7.23 -11.48 -1.63
CA ARG A 203 8.56 -10.91 -1.41
C ARG A 203 9.00 -10.01 -2.56
N PHE A 204 8.87 -10.51 -3.77
CA PHE A 204 9.27 -9.78 -4.98
C PHE A 204 8.45 -8.50 -5.15
N THR A 205 7.12 -8.57 -5.01
CA THR A 205 6.23 -7.41 -5.15
C THR A 205 6.52 -6.35 -4.09
N LEU A 206 6.67 -6.73 -2.82
CA LEU A 206 6.97 -5.78 -1.75
C LEU A 206 8.31 -5.06 -1.97
N LEU A 207 9.35 -5.77 -2.42
CA LEU A 207 10.64 -5.15 -2.75
C LEU A 207 10.60 -4.31 -4.03
N HIS A 208 9.77 -4.67 -4.99
CA HIS A 208 9.53 -3.86 -6.18
C HIS A 208 8.85 -2.53 -5.82
N GLU A 209 7.82 -2.55 -4.98
CA GLU A 209 7.18 -1.33 -4.50
C GLU A 209 8.12 -0.51 -3.58
N LEU A 210 8.98 -1.18 -2.81
CA LEU A 210 10.04 -0.52 -2.04
C LEU A 210 11.01 0.25 -2.94
N ALA A 211 11.38 -0.31 -4.11
CA ALA A 211 12.21 0.39 -5.08
C ALA A 211 11.58 1.71 -5.52
N HIS A 212 10.29 1.71 -5.79
CA HIS A 212 9.57 2.94 -6.13
C HIS A 212 9.54 3.97 -5.01
N LEU A 213 9.56 3.54 -3.75
CA LEU A 213 9.58 4.42 -2.57
C LEU A 213 10.94 5.08 -2.34
N LEU A 214 12.03 4.35 -2.58
CA LEU A 214 13.37 4.74 -2.14
C LEU A 214 14.25 5.26 -3.27
N LEU A 215 14.08 4.76 -4.51
CA LEU A 215 14.96 5.09 -5.60
C LEU A 215 14.54 6.38 -6.31
N LYS A 216 15.51 7.23 -6.61
CA LYS A 216 15.32 8.44 -7.41
C LYS A 216 15.77 8.15 -8.84
N PHE A 217 14.85 8.21 -9.78
CA PHE A 217 15.11 7.94 -11.18
C PHE A 217 15.39 9.22 -11.96
N GLY A 218 16.33 9.17 -12.91
CA GLY A 218 16.61 10.23 -13.84
C GLY A 218 15.58 10.33 -14.97
N ASP A 219 15.97 10.98 -16.05
CA ASP A 219 15.14 11.11 -17.25
C ASP A 219 15.14 9.79 -18.05
N ILE A 220 14.30 8.85 -17.61
CA ILE A 220 14.11 7.52 -18.19
C ILE A 220 12.63 7.25 -18.43
N THR A 221 12.33 6.35 -19.35
CA THR A 221 10.94 5.94 -19.63
C THR A 221 10.34 5.14 -18.47
N GLU A 222 9.01 5.17 -18.32
CA GLU A 222 8.31 4.34 -17.32
C GLU A 222 8.66 2.86 -17.45
N ARG A 223 8.82 2.35 -18.68
CA ARG A 223 9.23 0.96 -18.91
C ARG A 223 10.63 0.66 -18.35
N GLN A 224 11.57 1.58 -18.52
CA GLN A 224 12.92 1.45 -17.95
C GLN A 224 12.87 1.51 -16.44
N LYS A 225 12.09 2.43 -15.86
CA LYS A 225 11.88 2.56 -14.41
C LYS A 225 11.34 1.25 -13.82
N GLU A 226 10.29 0.69 -14.42
CA GLU A 226 9.74 -0.61 -13.98
C GLU A 226 10.78 -1.73 -14.05
N THR A 227 11.60 -1.76 -15.12
CA THR A 227 12.66 -2.76 -15.26
C THR A 227 13.73 -2.61 -14.17
N LEU A 228 14.12 -1.37 -13.83
CA LEU A 228 15.07 -1.10 -12.74
C LEU A 228 14.48 -1.44 -11.35
N CYS A 229 13.19 -1.21 -11.12
CA CYS A 229 12.53 -1.66 -9.89
C CYS A 229 12.50 -3.20 -9.78
N HIS A 230 12.25 -3.93 -10.87
CA HIS A 230 12.39 -5.38 -10.89
C HIS A 230 13.81 -5.84 -10.57
N GLN A 231 14.81 -5.16 -11.15
CA GLN A 231 16.21 -5.44 -10.86
C GLN A 231 16.56 -5.24 -9.39
N PHE A 232 16.06 -4.15 -8.78
CA PHE A 232 16.26 -3.89 -7.36
C PHE A 232 15.68 -5.01 -6.50
N ALA A 233 14.43 -5.41 -6.77
CA ALA A 233 13.81 -6.52 -6.07
C ALA A 233 14.62 -7.81 -6.18
N GLY A 234 15.12 -8.12 -7.38
CA GLY A 234 16.00 -9.25 -7.63
C GLY A 234 17.32 -9.16 -6.84
N ALA A 235 18.01 -8.01 -6.88
CA ALA A 235 19.26 -7.77 -6.17
C ALA A 235 19.11 -7.82 -4.64
N MET A 236 17.96 -7.35 -4.12
CA MET A 236 17.62 -7.48 -2.71
C MET A 236 17.39 -8.94 -2.30
N LEU A 237 16.74 -9.75 -3.12
CA LEU A 237 16.46 -11.16 -2.81
C LEU A 237 17.69 -12.05 -3.01
N LEU A 238 18.47 -11.80 -4.05
CA LEU A 238 19.61 -12.61 -4.46
C LEU A 238 20.78 -11.70 -4.84
N PRO A 239 21.59 -11.27 -3.86
CA PRO A 239 22.76 -10.43 -4.12
C PRO A 239 23.76 -11.08 -5.08
N GLU A 240 24.38 -10.27 -5.93
CA GLU A 240 25.35 -10.76 -6.94
C GLU A 240 26.48 -11.59 -6.31
N LYS A 241 26.97 -11.19 -5.13
CA LYS A 241 28.02 -11.93 -4.40
C LYS A 241 27.57 -13.33 -3.99
N THR A 242 26.31 -13.49 -3.55
CA THR A 242 25.73 -14.80 -3.25
C THR A 242 25.64 -15.64 -4.52
N LEU A 243 25.15 -15.05 -5.60
CA LEU A 243 25.01 -15.73 -6.88
C LEU A 243 26.37 -16.23 -7.38
N ARG A 244 27.41 -15.40 -7.31
CA ARG A 244 28.77 -15.78 -7.70
C ARG A 244 29.35 -16.85 -6.80
N ALA A 245 29.11 -16.78 -5.49
CA ALA A 245 29.59 -17.79 -4.54
C ALA A 245 28.98 -19.17 -4.79
N GLU A 246 27.67 -19.23 -5.09
CA GLU A 246 26.95 -20.48 -5.33
C GLU A 246 27.18 -21.04 -6.73
N LEU A 247 27.26 -20.18 -7.75
CA LEU A 247 27.29 -20.59 -9.15
C LEU A 247 28.69 -20.53 -9.78
N GLY A 248 29.62 -19.82 -9.15
CA GLY A 248 30.96 -19.57 -9.68
C GLY A 248 31.03 -18.45 -10.72
N ASP A 249 32.21 -17.86 -10.92
CA ASP A 249 32.39 -16.65 -11.76
C ASP A 249 32.33 -16.89 -13.28
N HIS A 250 32.42 -18.15 -13.75
CA HIS A 250 32.60 -18.47 -15.17
C HIS A 250 31.62 -19.51 -15.71
N ARG A 251 30.41 -19.52 -15.24
CA ARG A 251 29.41 -20.50 -15.70
C ARG A 251 28.63 -20.01 -16.92
N ASN A 252 28.71 -20.76 -18.00
CA ASN A 252 28.03 -20.42 -19.29
C ASN A 252 26.62 -21.01 -19.42
N LYS A 253 26.19 -21.95 -18.54
CA LYS A 253 24.85 -22.54 -18.56
C LYS A 253 24.42 -22.94 -17.16
N LEU A 254 23.18 -22.64 -16.82
CA LEU A 254 22.49 -23.09 -15.62
C LEU A 254 21.32 -23.98 -16.04
N SER A 255 21.16 -25.12 -15.40
CA SER A 255 19.95 -25.93 -15.55
C SER A 255 18.89 -25.54 -14.53
N ILE A 256 17.62 -25.74 -14.87
CA ILE A 256 16.49 -25.45 -13.96
C ILE A 256 16.60 -26.29 -12.68
N ASN A 257 17.15 -27.49 -12.75
CA ASN A 257 17.35 -28.37 -11.59
C ASN A 257 18.42 -27.85 -10.61
N GLU A 258 19.37 -27.04 -11.06
CA GLU A 258 20.39 -26.42 -10.19
C GLU A 258 19.88 -25.15 -9.50
N LEU A 259 18.79 -24.57 -9.96
CA LEU A 259 18.13 -23.40 -9.36
C LEU A 259 17.03 -23.80 -8.34
N GLY A 260 16.68 -25.07 -8.25
CA GLY A 260 15.59 -25.59 -7.44
C GLY A 260 16.02 -26.36 -6.19
N ASN A 261 17.30 -26.41 -5.88
CA ASN A 261 17.84 -26.94 -4.61
C ASN A 261 18.22 -25.71 -3.74
#